data_b04cd98c107277d6dd5d341a1ae3253e
#
_entry.id   b04cd98c107277d6dd5d341a1ae3253e
#
_cell.length_a   1.000
_cell.length_b   1.000
_cell.length_c   1.000
_cell.angle_alpha   90.00
_cell.angle_beta   90.00
_cell.angle_gamma   90.00
#
_symmetry.space_group_name_H-M   'P 1'
#
loop_
_entity.id
_entity.type
_entity.pdbx_description
1 polymer ?
#
loop_
_entity_poly.entity_id
_entity_poly.type
_entity_poly.pdbx_seq_one_letter_code
_entity_poly.pdbx_strand_id
1 'polypeptide(L)'
;MNEYEYRQEAIRRYLAGEKVAKIASSLGKTRPWLYKWIERYESRKDDNWYKDFSKAPIKTNKKIEADIEQQILLIRQELMNEKMAQIGAISIQYEFEKRGIKPLPNVWTINRVVSRHNLVRKTLSDKPSKVYPELFWHIHQMDLVGPRYIKGDGAYYSINIIDVTNRMCHSKVVRTKSSNGIVAALAEFWQTHGMPDALQLDNELAFRGSNRYPRSFGAVVRFALSQGVFVIFIPVAEPWRNGIIEKFNHTFQRHFLKAYTFESFEKLSLLKQSFIRFHNQNHRYSSQNNKTPDEVKSTQLAPILYRGSAHLPNIKNEIKIPLTEGNIYYIRYIRSDLKLYLPNEEFNVKACLKYSYVVAQINIEKQMLFIWQDTQLIQTFLYEIPAVEW
;
A
#
# COMPACT_ATOMS: atom_id res chain seq x y z
N MET A 1 -42.76 -40.40 11.38
CA MET A 1 -42.77 -39.53 12.58
C MET A 1 -41.62 -38.58 12.52
N ASN A 2 -41.86 -37.29 12.78
CA ASN A 2 -40.77 -36.30 12.92
C ASN A 2 -40.15 -36.40 14.33
N GLU A 3 -39.03 -35.68 14.57
CA GLU A 3 -38.30 -35.78 15.82
C GLU A 3 -39.11 -35.31 17.05
N TYR A 4 -40.05 -34.39 16.87
CA TYR A 4 -40.97 -33.92 17.93
C TYR A 4 -42.01 -34.95 18.26
N GLU A 5 -42.54 -35.64 17.27
CA GLU A 5 -43.53 -36.73 17.44
C GLU A 5 -42.87 -37.94 18.19
N TYR A 6 -41.63 -38.28 17.88
CA TYR A 6 -40.89 -39.29 18.60
C TYR A 6 -40.74 -38.96 20.10
N ARG A 7 -40.48 -37.70 20.42
CA ARG A 7 -40.34 -37.25 21.83
C ARG A 7 -41.68 -37.34 22.55
N GLN A 8 -42.75 -36.87 21.96
CA GLN A 8 -44.10 -36.92 22.55
C GLN A 8 -44.60 -38.35 22.71
N GLU A 9 -44.40 -39.21 21.74
CA GLU A 9 -44.80 -40.60 21.81
C GLU A 9 -44.01 -41.36 22.83
N ALA A 10 -42.70 -41.10 22.96
CA ALA A 10 -41.83 -41.71 23.96
C ALA A 10 -42.29 -41.37 25.39
N ILE A 11 -42.62 -40.11 25.67
CA ILE A 11 -43.09 -39.66 26.98
C ILE A 11 -44.51 -40.20 27.26
N ARG A 12 -45.42 -40.20 26.27
CA ARG A 12 -46.74 -40.77 26.40
C ARG A 12 -46.70 -42.26 26.86
N ARG A 13 -45.80 -43.03 26.24
CA ARG A 13 -45.63 -44.45 26.58
C ARG A 13 -44.92 -44.65 27.96
N TYR A 14 -44.01 -43.74 28.30
CA TYR A 14 -43.37 -43.73 29.64
C TYR A 14 -44.41 -43.48 30.74
N LEU A 15 -45.30 -42.50 30.53
CA LEU A 15 -46.38 -42.20 31.47
C LEU A 15 -47.42 -43.32 31.57
N ALA A 16 -47.60 -44.14 30.51
CA ALA A 16 -48.40 -45.35 30.52
C ALA A 16 -47.71 -46.54 31.23
N GLY A 17 -46.51 -46.35 31.83
CA GLY A 17 -45.83 -47.39 32.62
C GLY A 17 -44.99 -48.36 31.80
N GLU A 18 -44.73 -48.08 30.52
CA GLU A 18 -43.90 -48.95 29.68
C GLU A 18 -42.41 -48.84 30.05
N LYS A 19 -41.66 -49.94 30.05
CA LYS A 19 -40.23 -49.97 30.42
C LYS A 19 -39.40 -49.13 29.40
N VAL A 20 -38.55 -48.22 29.89
CA VAL A 20 -37.66 -47.35 29.10
C VAL A 20 -36.89 -48.13 28.04
N ALA A 21 -36.37 -49.30 28.34
CA ALA A 21 -35.63 -50.14 27.41
C ALA A 21 -36.47 -50.57 26.20
N LYS A 22 -37.76 -50.89 26.42
CA LYS A 22 -38.68 -51.34 25.38
C LYS A 22 -39.11 -50.17 24.49
N ILE A 23 -39.38 -48.99 25.08
CA ILE A 23 -39.70 -47.75 24.35
C ILE A 23 -38.55 -47.35 23.46
N ALA A 24 -37.34 -47.24 24.00
CA ALA A 24 -36.15 -46.83 23.26
C ALA A 24 -35.89 -47.77 22.06
N SER A 25 -35.91 -49.09 22.29
CA SER A 25 -35.71 -50.10 21.24
C SER A 25 -36.76 -49.98 20.14
N SER A 26 -38.05 -49.88 20.50
CA SER A 26 -39.17 -49.83 19.52
C SER A 26 -39.19 -48.54 18.69
N LEU A 27 -38.67 -47.43 19.22
CA LEU A 27 -38.57 -46.16 18.51
C LEU A 27 -37.21 -45.98 17.78
N GLY A 28 -36.30 -46.97 17.84
CA GLY A 28 -34.98 -46.87 17.21
C GLY A 28 -34.08 -45.81 17.87
N LYS A 29 -34.32 -45.51 19.17
CA LYS A 29 -33.58 -44.51 19.93
C LYS A 29 -32.76 -45.15 21.03
N THR A 30 -31.78 -44.43 21.59
CA THR A 30 -30.97 -44.92 22.72
C THR A 30 -31.66 -44.64 24.06
N ARG A 31 -31.38 -45.45 25.10
CA ARG A 31 -31.86 -45.21 26.48
C ARG A 31 -31.46 -43.81 27.00
N PRO A 32 -30.20 -43.33 26.82
CA PRO A 32 -29.81 -41.96 27.21
C PRO A 32 -30.64 -40.88 26.52
N TRP A 33 -31.03 -41.09 25.25
CA TRP A 33 -31.90 -40.16 24.54
C TRP A 33 -33.27 -40.08 25.26
N LEU A 34 -33.86 -41.20 25.66
CA LEU A 34 -35.18 -41.21 26.34
C LEU A 34 -35.08 -40.57 27.74
N TYR A 35 -34.04 -40.90 28.52
CA TYR A 35 -33.86 -40.29 29.85
C TYR A 35 -33.71 -38.77 29.79
N LYS A 36 -32.99 -38.25 28.81
CA LYS A 36 -32.89 -36.80 28.55
C LYS A 36 -34.27 -36.15 28.38
N TRP A 37 -35.17 -36.82 27.68
CA TRP A 37 -36.49 -36.26 27.42
C TRP A 37 -37.45 -36.46 28.59
N ILE A 38 -37.32 -37.51 29.39
CA ILE A 38 -38.01 -37.70 30.66
C ILE A 38 -37.64 -36.60 31.64
N GLU A 39 -36.34 -36.38 31.89
CA GLU A 39 -35.86 -35.31 32.75
C GLU A 39 -36.37 -33.95 32.33
N ARG A 40 -36.37 -33.71 31.01
CA ARG A 40 -36.88 -32.45 30.48
C ARG A 40 -38.37 -32.27 30.60
N TYR A 41 -39.13 -33.33 30.48
CA TYR A 41 -40.58 -33.33 30.72
C TYR A 41 -40.90 -33.08 32.20
N GLU A 42 -40.20 -33.74 33.10
CA GLU A 42 -40.40 -33.60 34.54
C GLU A 42 -39.96 -32.24 35.08
N SER A 43 -38.86 -31.68 34.52
CA SER A 43 -38.31 -30.39 34.93
C SER A 43 -39.12 -29.20 34.34
N ARG A 44 -39.82 -29.37 33.21
CA ARG A 44 -40.62 -28.36 32.55
C ARG A 44 -42.11 -28.69 32.62
N LYS A 45 -42.84 -27.81 33.25
CA LYS A 45 -44.34 -27.92 33.32
C LYS A 45 -45.05 -27.17 32.20
N ASP A 46 -44.36 -26.90 31.06
CA ASP A 46 -44.93 -26.18 29.91
C ASP A 46 -45.27 -27.14 28.75
N ASP A 47 -46.24 -26.78 27.92
CA ASP A 47 -46.67 -27.54 26.74
C ASP A 47 -45.65 -27.65 25.61
N ASN A 48 -44.47 -27.01 25.76
CA ASN A 48 -43.44 -26.97 24.74
C ASN A 48 -42.13 -27.72 25.12
N TRP A 49 -42.18 -28.59 26.11
CA TRP A 49 -41.05 -29.37 26.60
C TRP A 49 -40.33 -30.19 25.51
N TYR A 50 -41.06 -30.66 24.49
CA TYR A 50 -40.53 -31.44 23.36
C TYR A 50 -39.78 -30.64 22.30
N LYS A 51 -39.87 -29.31 22.29
CA LYS A 51 -39.21 -28.45 21.34
C LYS A 51 -37.73 -28.24 21.72
N ASP A 52 -36.88 -28.07 20.72
CA ASP A 52 -35.50 -27.74 20.96
C ASP A 52 -35.33 -26.33 21.58
N PHE A 53 -34.33 -26.17 22.42
CA PHE A 53 -33.96 -24.85 22.91
C PHE A 53 -33.47 -23.99 21.75
N SER A 54 -33.71 -22.71 21.82
CA SER A 54 -33.12 -21.76 20.91
C SER A 54 -31.59 -21.89 20.96
N LYS A 55 -30.99 -22.06 19.80
CA LYS A 55 -29.53 -22.03 19.64
C LYS A 55 -29.00 -20.60 19.51
N ALA A 56 -29.87 -19.58 19.58
CA ALA A 56 -29.47 -18.18 19.56
C ALA A 56 -28.59 -17.87 20.79
N PRO A 57 -27.55 -17.05 20.64
CA PRO A 57 -26.70 -16.65 21.76
C PRO A 57 -27.55 -15.97 22.86
N ILE A 58 -27.37 -16.39 24.10
CA ILE A 58 -28.07 -15.81 25.28
C ILE A 58 -27.71 -14.33 25.46
N LYS A 59 -26.47 -13.95 25.09
CA LYS A 59 -26.05 -12.56 25.01
C LYS A 59 -25.91 -12.17 23.55
N THR A 60 -26.82 -11.39 23.05
CA THR A 60 -26.62 -10.68 21.78
C THR A 60 -25.61 -9.56 22.01
N ASN A 61 -24.61 -9.43 21.14
CA ASN A 61 -23.73 -8.27 21.14
C ASN A 61 -24.59 -7.00 21.17
N LYS A 62 -24.33 -6.09 22.10
CA LYS A 62 -25.03 -4.80 22.17
C LYS A 62 -24.93 -4.14 20.78
N LYS A 63 -26.07 -3.78 20.23
CA LYS A 63 -26.10 -2.92 19.05
C LYS A 63 -25.43 -1.60 19.41
N ILE A 64 -24.71 -1.01 18.46
CA ILE A 64 -24.17 0.34 18.61
C ILE A 64 -25.36 1.28 18.94
N GLU A 65 -25.14 2.22 19.83
CA GLU A 65 -26.13 3.23 20.19
C GLU A 65 -26.47 4.07 18.96
N ALA A 66 -27.76 4.40 18.81
CA ALA A 66 -28.24 5.13 17.62
C ALA A 66 -27.54 6.49 17.45
N ASP A 67 -27.22 7.14 18.55
CA ASP A 67 -26.51 8.42 18.57
C ASP A 67 -25.08 8.28 17.99
N ILE A 68 -24.33 7.26 18.42
CA ILE A 68 -23.00 6.98 17.88
C ILE A 68 -23.05 6.59 16.39
N GLU A 69 -24.09 5.86 15.99
CA GLU A 69 -24.30 5.55 14.57
C GLU A 69 -24.53 6.81 13.72
N GLN A 70 -25.35 7.75 14.23
CA GLN A 70 -25.57 9.03 13.58
C GLN A 70 -24.29 9.87 13.50
N GLN A 71 -23.49 9.90 14.58
CA GLN A 71 -22.20 10.59 14.58
C GLN A 71 -21.23 10.01 13.54
N ILE A 72 -21.19 8.69 13.36
CA ILE A 72 -20.37 8.06 12.32
C ILE A 72 -20.79 8.56 10.92
N LEU A 73 -22.08 8.63 10.65
CA LEU A 73 -22.60 9.07 9.35
C LEU A 73 -22.36 10.57 9.12
N LEU A 74 -22.56 11.39 10.16
CA LEU A 74 -22.30 12.82 10.10
C LEU A 74 -20.83 13.13 9.82
N ILE A 75 -19.92 12.57 10.61
CA ILE A 75 -18.48 12.74 10.40
C ILE A 75 -18.06 12.26 9.01
N ARG A 76 -18.60 11.13 8.55
CA ARG A 76 -18.31 10.68 7.19
C ARG A 76 -18.76 11.69 6.14
N GLN A 77 -19.94 12.29 6.30
CA GLN A 77 -20.46 13.31 5.37
C GLN A 77 -19.58 14.56 5.39
N GLU A 78 -19.14 15.00 6.55
CA GLU A 78 -18.21 16.13 6.69
C GLU A 78 -16.86 15.86 6.00
N LEU A 79 -16.29 14.67 6.23
CA LEU A 79 -15.06 14.24 5.57
C LEU A 79 -15.24 14.11 4.04
N MET A 80 -16.43 13.74 3.56
CA MET A 80 -16.73 13.73 2.11
C MET A 80 -16.76 15.14 1.52
N ASN A 81 -17.19 16.14 2.28
CA ASN A 81 -17.20 17.54 1.86
C ASN A 81 -15.79 18.14 1.89
N GLU A 82 -14.90 17.62 2.75
CA GLU A 82 -13.47 17.97 2.77
C GLU A 82 -12.74 17.23 1.65
N LYS A 83 -12.46 17.95 0.54
CA LYS A 83 -11.94 17.36 -0.70
C LYS A 83 -10.63 16.58 -0.53
N MET A 84 -9.78 16.98 0.42
CA MET A 84 -8.47 16.38 0.69
C MET A 84 -8.52 15.21 1.67
N ALA A 85 -9.63 15.05 2.41
CA ALA A 85 -9.72 14.10 3.51
C ALA A 85 -9.93 12.65 3.04
N GLN A 86 -9.39 11.71 3.82
CA GLN A 86 -9.78 10.31 3.75
C GLN A 86 -11.14 10.12 4.41
N ILE A 87 -11.99 9.30 3.79
CA ILE A 87 -13.37 9.03 4.25
C ILE A 87 -13.54 7.63 4.88
N GLY A 88 -12.43 6.95 5.18
CA GLY A 88 -12.44 5.58 5.71
C GLY A 88 -12.73 5.52 7.22
N ALA A 89 -12.96 4.30 7.72
CA ALA A 89 -13.27 4.09 9.14
C ALA A 89 -12.17 4.59 10.09
N ILE A 90 -10.92 4.52 9.67
CA ILE A 90 -9.76 5.02 10.44
C ILE A 90 -9.85 6.54 10.63
N SER A 91 -10.17 7.27 9.56
CA SER A 91 -10.31 8.73 9.61
C SER A 91 -11.53 9.15 10.43
N ILE A 92 -12.63 8.39 10.34
CA ILE A 92 -13.82 8.61 11.17
C ILE A 92 -13.47 8.40 12.66
N GLN A 93 -12.76 7.31 13.00
CA GLN A 93 -12.34 7.04 14.38
C GLN A 93 -11.45 8.17 14.92
N TYR A 94 -10.51 8.65 14.12
CA TYR A 94 -9.65 9.78 14.49
C TYR A 94 -10.43 11.05 14.76
N GLU A 95 -11.48 11.36 13.98
CA GLU A 95 -12.35 12.50 14.24
C GLU A 95 -13.13 12.34 15.55
N PHE A 96 -13.55 11.11 15.92
CA PHE A 96 -14.12 10.83 17.23
C PHE A 96 -13.13 11.16 18.36
N GLU A 97 -11.88 10.70 18.23
CA GLU A 97 -10.81 10.99 19.21
C GLU A 97 -10.54 12.48 19.32
N LYS A 98 -10.34 13.16 18.18
CA LYS A 98 -10.07 14.60 18.10
C LYS A 98 -11.18 15.45 18.71
N ARG A 99 -12.44 15.04 18.54
CA ARG A 99 -13.62 15.74 19.08
C ARG A 99 -13.98 15.31 20.50
N GLY A 100 -13.26 14.35 21.06
CA GLY A 100 -13.53 13.83 22.41
C GLY A 100 -14.87 13.09 22.54
N ILE A 101 -15.46 12.61 21.43
CA ILE A 101 -16.76 11.93 21.43
C ILE A 101 -16.60 10.52 22.01
N LYS A 102 -17.42 10.19 22.99
CA LYS A 102 -17.39 8.86 23.65
C LYS A 102 -18.77 8.22 23.62
N PRO A 103 -18.85 6.86 23.61
CA PRO A 103 -17.74 5.90 23.54
C PRO A 103 -17.04 5.90 22.18
N LEU A 104 -15.71 5.68 22.16
CA LEU A 104 -14.95 5.58 20.92
C LEU A 104 -15.27 4.24 20.21
N PRO A 105 -15.89 4.26 19.01
CA PRO A 105 -16.21 3.03 18.30
C PRO A 105 -14.97 2.40 17.67
N ASN A 106 -14.88 1.06 17.72
CA ASN A 106 -13.81 0.34 17.05
C ASN A 106 -13.94 0.50 15.51
N VAL A 107 -12.83 0.51 14.80
CA VAL A 107 -12.75 0.60 13.32
C VAL A 107 -13.66 -0.45 12.65
N TRP A 108 -13.71 -1.67 13.19
CA TRP A 108 -14.59 -2.72 12.66
C TRP A 108 -16.08 -2.35 12.81
N THR A 109 -16.48 -1.74 13.94
CA THR A 109 -17.84 -1.27 14.18
C THR A 109 -18.20 -0.16 13.20
N ILE A 110 -17.31 0.80 12.99
CA ILE A 110 -17.49 1.88 12.01
C ILE A 110 -17.66 1.29 10.59
N ASN A 111 -16.80 0.34 10.20
CA ASN A 111 -16.93 -0.33 8.89
C ASN A 111 -18.28 -1.04 8.74
N ARG A 112 -18.80 -1.69 9.78
CA ARG A 112 -20.13 -2.32 9.75
C ARG A 112 -21.26 -1.31 9.55
N VAL A 113 -21.19 -0.17 10.25
CA VAL A 113 -22.16 0.91 10.07
C VAL A 113 -22.13 1.43 8.63
N VAL A 114 -20.94 1.79 8.15
CA VAL A 114 -20.75 2.31 6.79
C VAL A 114 -21.18 1.32 5.73
N SER A 115 -20.94 0.02 5.92
CA SER A 115 -21.39 -1.05 5.00
C SER A 115 -22.89 -1.24 5.03
N ARG A 116 -23.52 -1.20 6.20
CA ARG A 116 -24.98 -1.34 6.37
C ARG A 116 -25.74 -0.22 5.65
N HIS A 117 -25.16 0.97 5.61
CA HIS A 117 -25.70 2.11 4.86
C HIS A 117 -25.27 2.16 3.39
N ASN A 118 -24.71 1.06 2.84
CA ASN A 118 -24.26 0.94 1.45
C ASN A 118 -23.25 2.02 1.00
N LEU A 119 -22.44 2.52 1.93
CA LEU A 119 -21.47 3.59 1.67
C LEU A 119 -20.06 3.06 1.32
N VAL A 120 -19.89 1.74 1.13
CA VAL A 120 -18.63 1.09 0.76
C VAL A 120 -18.68 0.60 -0.68
N ARG A 121 -17.69 1.01 -1.49
CA ARG A 121 -17.47 0.40 -2.82
C ARG A 121 -16.53 -0.80 -2.65
N LYS A 122 -16.98 -2.01 -3.01
CA LYS A 122 -16.13 -3.21 -3.04
C LYS A 122 -15.24 -3.16 -4.29
N THR A 123 -13.93 -3.19 -4.10
CA THR A 123 -12.94 -3.45 -5.15
C THR A 123 -12.38 -4.85 -4.93
N LEU A 124 -12.52 -5.73 -5.91
CA LEU A 124 -11.89 -7.06 -5.91
C LEU A 124 -10.52 -6.94 -6.59
N SER A 125 -9.47 -7.39 -5.93
CA SER A 125 -8.15 -7.57 -6.57
C SER A 125 -7.46 -8.80 -5.99
N ASP A 126 -7.46 -9.89 -6.77
CA ASP A 126 -6.60 -11.05 -6.50
C ASP A 126 -5.45 -11.04 -7.52
N LYS A 127 -4.24 -10.80 -7.03
CA LYS A 127 -3.02 -11.04 -7.81
C LYS A 127 -2.07 -11.91 -6.98
N PRO A 128 -1.58 -13.04 -7.55
CA PRO A 128 -0.60 -13.87 -6.85
C PRO A 128 0.70 -13.07 -6.64
N SER A 129 1.20 -13.08 -5.41
CA SER A 129 2.49 -12.45 -5.10
C SER A 129 3.62 -13.37 -5.58
N LYS A 130 4.39 -12.92 -6.58
CA LYS A 130 5.69 -13.54 -6.90
C LYS A 130 6.72 -13.02 -5.90
N VAL A 131 7.65 -13.88 -5.48
CA VAL A 131 8.77 -13.48 -4.64
C VAL A 131 9.57 -12.39 -5.35
N TYR A 132 9.77 -11.28 -4.67
CA TYR A 132 10.48 -10.12 -5.20
C TYR A 132 11.62 -9.76 -4.24
N PRO A 133 12.85 -9.58 -4.72
CA PRO A 133 13.98 -9.32 -3.86
C PRO A 133 13.85 -7.95 -3.17
N GLU A 134 14.02 -7.94 -1.85
CA GLU A 134 14.15 -6.72 -1.04
C GLU A 134 15.64 -6.40 -0.88
N LEU A 135 16.03 -5.18 -1.23
CA LEU A 135 17.44 -4.80 -1.27
C LEU A 135 17.87 -3.88 -0.13
N PHE A 136 17.00 -2.97 0.31
CA PHE A 136 17.35 -1.90 1.24
C PHE A 136 16.24 -1.64 2.26
N TRP A 137 16.63 -1.08 3.41
CA TRP A 137 15.72 -0.78 4.52
C TRP A 137 15.01 0.56 4.35
N HIS A 138 15.71 1.58 3.82
CA HIS A 138 15.18 2.92 3.64
C HIS A 138 15.18 3.29 2.16
N ILE A 139 14.01 3.32 1.57
CA ILE A 139 13.80 3.55 0.14
C ILE A 139 12.88 4.75 -0.06
N HIS A 140 13.25 5.63 -0.99
CA HIS A 140 12.32 6.59 -1.58
C HIS A 140 11.85 6.08 -2.94
N GLN A 141 10.54 6.19 -3.21
CA GLN A 141 9.97 5.96 -4.54
C GLN A 141 9.64 7.30 -5.18
N MET A 142 9.88 7.44 -6.47
CA MET A 142 9.55 8.62 -7.25
C MET A 142 8.87 8.23 -8.55
N ASP A 143 7.92 9.08 -8.97
CA ASP A 143 7.16 8.87 -10.20
C ASP A 143 6.71 10.21 -10.79
N LEU A 144 6.40 10.20 -12.10
CA LEU A 144 5.92 11.33 -12.88
C LEU A 144 4.44 11.18 -13.22
N VAL A 145 3.64 12.18 -12.88
CA VAL A 145 2.22 12.26 -13.26
C VAL A 145 2.02 13.33 -14.34
N GLY A 146 1.59 12.91 -15.51
CA GLY A 146 1.30 13.85 -16.60
C GLY A 146 1.71 13.34 -17.99
N PRO A 147 1.56 14.14 -19.06
CA PRO A 147 1.14 15.55 -19.03
C PRO A 147 -0.32 15.75 -18.62
N ARG A 148 -0.57 16.85 -17.94
CA ARG A 148 -1.91 17.40 -17.70
C ARG A 148 -1.97 18.82 -18.16
N TYR A 149 -3.18 19.37 -18.34
CA TYR A 149 -3.37 20.67 -18.94
C TYR A 149 -4.23 21.57 -18.06
N ILE A 150 -3.81 22.83 -17.93
CA ILE A 150 -4.63 23.90 -17.38
C ILE A 150 -5.18 24.68 -18.57
N LYS A 151 -6.50 24.90 -18.61
CA LYS A 151 -7.15 25.62 -19.68
C LYS A 151 -6.61 27.07 -19.74
N GLY A 152 -6.03 27.43 -20.87
CA GLY A 152 -5.44 28.78 -21.08
C GLY A 152 -4.00 28.95 -20.56
N ASP A 153 -3.42 27.95 -19.87
CA ASP A 153 -2.08 28.07 -19.26
C ASP A 153 -1.11 26.92 -19.63
N GLY A 154 -1.57 25.92 -20.37
CA GLY A 154 -0.73 24.89 -20.97
C GLY A 154 -0.49 23.65 -20.14
N ALA A 155 0.52 22.87 -20.56
CA ALA A 155 0.84 21.57 -19.98
C ALA A 155 1.66 21.67 -18.69
N TYR A 156 1.51 20.68 -17.82
CA TYR A 156 2.34 20.49 -16.63
C TYR A 156 2.52 19.02 -16.28
N TYR A 157 3.50 18.76 -15.45
CA TYR A 157 3.80 17.46 -14.85
C TYR A 157 3.93 17.62 -13.34
N SER A 158 3.61 16.58 -12.58
CA SER A 158 3.90 16.50 -11.15
C SER A 158 4.97 15.44 -10.92
N ILE A 159 6.06 15.82 -10.28
CA ILE A 159 7.11 14.92 -9.79
C ILE A 159 6.74 14.57 -8.36
N ASN A 160 6.35 13.35 -8.12
CA ASN A 160 5.92 12.88 -6.81
C ASN A 160 6.99 11.98 -6.20
N ILE A 161 7.27 12.17 -4.92
CA ILE A 161 8.26 11.41 -4.15
C ILE A 161 7.61 10.97 -2.85
N ILE A 162 7.88 9.75 -2.43
CA ILE A 162 7.41 9.22 -1.14
C ILE A 162 8.49 8.39 -0.46
N ASP A 163 8.65 8.59 0.84
CA ASP A 163 9.43 7.69 1.69
C ASP A 163 8.63 6.42 1.96
N VAL A 164 9.18 5.27 1.58
CA VAL A 164 8.53 3.96 1.75
C VAL A 164 8.36 3.61 3.22
N THR A 165 9.22 4.09 4.10
CA THR A 165 9.24 3.73 5.52
C THR A 165 8.20 4.51 6.33
N ASN A 166 8.17 5.85 6.21
CA ASN A 166 7.28 6.70 7.01
C ASN A 166 6.12 7.30 6.21
N ARG A 167 6.07 7.11 4.90
CA ARG A 167 5.05 7.65 3.98
C ARG A 167 5.06 9.18 3.84
N MET A 168 6.09 9.87 4.33
CA MET A 168 6.26 11.29 4.01
C MET A 168 6.31 11.47 2.51
N CYS A 169 5.52 12.39 2.00
CA CYS A 169 5.48 12.65 0.57
C CYS A 169 5.82 14.10 0.24
N HIS A 170 6.27 14.28 -0.99
CA HIS A 170 6.52 15.56 -1.61
C HIS A 170 6.00 15.55 -3.05
N SER A 171 5.67 16.72 -3.56
CA SER A 171 5.30 16.89 -4.97
C SER A 171 5.83 18.23 -5.48
N LYS A 172 6.45 18.21 -6.65
CA LYS A 172 6.85 19.42 -7.37
C LYS A 172 6.17 19.44 -8.72
N VAL A 173 5.45 20.53 -9.01
CA VAL A 173 4.87 20.73 -10.35
C VAL A 173 5.88 21.46 -11.24
N VAL A 174 5.97 20.99 -12.49
CA VAL A 174 6.92 21.53 -13.49
C VAL A 174 6.25 21.63 -14.86
N ARG A 175 6.76 22.52 -15.71
CA ARG A 175 6.25 22.67 -17.09
C ARG A 175 6.79 21.59 -18.03
N THR A 176 7.96 21.04 -17.74
CA THR A 176 8.64 20.05 -18.57
C THR A 176 9.24 18.92 -17.75
N LYS A 177 9.42 17.76 -18.36
CA LYS A 177 10.12 16.60 -17.75
C LYS A 177 11.64 16.79 -17.77
N SER A 178 12.14 17.95 -17.41
CA SER A 178 13.59 18.19 -17.41
C SER A 178 14.27 17.50 -16.24
N SER A 179 15.46 16.94 -16.46
CA SER A 179 16.28 16.36 -15.39
C SER A 179 16.54 17.35 -14.25
N ASN A 180 16.72 18.64 -14.58
CA ASN A 180 16.92 19.70 -13.59
C ASN A 180 15.69 19.85 -12.66
N GLY A 181 14.49 19.81 -13.22
CA GLY A 181 13.26 19.86 -12.42
C GLY A 181 13.12 18.66 -11.47
N ILE A 182 13.51 17.46 -11.95
CA ILE A 182 13.47 16.22 -11.16
C ILE A 182 14.52 16.26 -10.05
N VAL A 183 15.76 16.64 -10.36
CA VAL A 183 16.83 16.76 -9.37
C VAL A 183 16.50 17.82 -8.31
N ALA A 184 15.92 18.96 -8.73
CA ALA A 184 15.45 19.96 -7.78
C ALA A 184 14.38 19.43 -6.83
N ALA A 185 13.43 18.61 -7.33
CA ALA A 185 12.41 17.98 -6.49
C ALA A 185 13.03 17.01 -5.47
N LEU A 186 14.01 16.21 -5.87
CA LEU A 186 14.75 15.31 -4.97
C LEU A 186 15.51 16.12 -3.91
N ALA A 187 16.26 17.15 -4.32
CA ALA A 187 17.03 18.00 -3.41
C ALA A 187 16.13 18.66 -2.36
N GLU A 188 14.99 19.25 -2.76
CA GLU A 188 14.01 19.84 -1.85
C GLU A 188 13.48 18.83 -0.84
N PHE A 189 13.15 17.62 -1.31
CA PHE A 189 12.66 16.56 -0.43
C PHE A 189 13.75 16.08 0.55
N TRP A 190 14.95 15.86 0.07
CA TRP A 190 16.08 15.40 0.90
C TRP A 190 16.60 16.46 1.88
N GLN A 191 16.44 17.74 1.57
CA GLN A 191 16.73 18.82 2.52
C GLN A 191 15.78 18.86 3.71
N THR A 192 14.54 18.40 3.53
CA THR A 192 13.50 18.53 4.56
C THR A 192 13.18 17.21 5.26
N HIS A 193 13.35 16.09 4.56
CA HIS A 193 12.89 14.79 5.04
C HIS A 193 14.01 13.75 5.21
N GLY A 194 15.17 14.00 4.65
CA GLY A 194 16.34 13.12 4.71
C GLY A 194 16.58 12.37 3.41
N MET A 195 17.79 11.83 3.29
CA MET A 195 18.21 10.99 2.17
C MET A 195 17.95 9.52 2.51
N PRO A 196 17.52 8.70 1.52
CA PRO A 196 17.34 7.26 1.70
C PRO A 196 18.65 6.51 1.44
N ASP A 197 18.67 5.20 1.70
CA ASP A 197 19.73 4.31 1.23
C ASP A 197 19.66 4.15 -0.30
N ALA A 198 18.43 4.10 -0.84
CA ALA A 198 18.22 3.94 -2.27
C ALA A 198 16.98 4.69 -2.78
N LEU A 199 17.05 5.13 -4.04
CA LEU A 199 15.97 5.72 -4.82
C LEU A 199 15.44 4.68 -5.80
N GLN A 200 14.18 4.29 -5.65
CA GLN A 200 13.50 3.33 -6.54
C GLN A 200 12.69 4.06 -7.62
N LEU A 201 12.93 3.68 -8.86
CA LEU A 201 12.40 4.32 -10.06
C LEU A 201 11.82 3.29 -11.02
N ASP A 202 10.94 3.76 -11.90
CA ASP A 202 10.60 3.03 -13.11
C ASP A 202 11.69 3.23 -14.18
N ASN A 203 11.49 2.61 -15.37
CA ASN A 203 12.45 2.69 -16.46
C ASN A 203 12.20 3.90 -17.41
N GLU A 204 11.52 4.97 -16.95
CA GLU A 204 11.29 6.15 -17.77
C GLU A 204 12.61 6.85 -18.14
N LEU A 205 12.71 7.33 -19.40
CA LEU A 205 13.91 8.00 -19.90
C LEU A 205 14.29 9.24 -19.09
N ALA A 206 13.29 9.93 -18.54
CA ALA A 206 13.51 11.11 -17.70
C ALA A 206 14.33 10.79 -16.44
N PHE A 207 14.25 9.55 -15.94
CA PHE A 207 15.01 9.10 -14.78
C PHE A 207 16.34 8.46 -15.15
N ARG A 208 16.34 7.48 -16.09
CA ARG A 208 17.53 6.71 -16.40
C ARG A 208 18.50 7.38 -17.38
N GLY A 209 18.00 8.34 -18.14
CA GLY A 209 18.79 9.02 -19.18
C GLY A 209 18.46 8.53 -20.60
N SER A 210 19.15 9.11 -21.58
CA SER A 210 18.93 8.84 -22.99
C SER A 210 19.45 7.45 -23.39
N ASN A 211 18.76 6.82 -24.36
CA ASN A 211 19.25 5.59 -25.02
C ASN A 211 20.28 5.85 -26.13
N ARG A 212 20.66 7.10 -26.35
CA ARG A 212 21.51 7.46 -27.49
C ARG A 212 22.91 6.83 -27.39
N TYR A 213 23.41 6.69 -26.16
CA TYR A 213 24.71 6.10 -25.91
C TYR A 213 24.60 4.91 -24.96
N PRO A 214 25.23 3.79 -25.27
CA PRO A 214 25.24 2.64 -24.36
C PRO A 214 25.92 3.00 -23.05
N ARG A 215 25.47 2.42 -21.96
CA ARG A 215 26.01 2.61 -20.59
C ARG A 215 26.07 4.05 -20.11
N SER A 216 25.23 4.92 -20.69
CA SER A 216 25.12 6.30 -20.21
C SER A 216 24.00 6.41 -19.17
N PHE A 217 24.25 7.20 -18.13
CA PHE A 217 23.28 7.45 -17.05
C PHE A 217 22.92 8.94 -17.00
N GLY A 218 21.64 9.20 -16.82
CA GLY A 218 21.08 10.55 -16.76
C GLY A 218 21.44 11.30 -15.49
N ALA A 219 21.16 12.60 -15.47
CA ALA A 219 21.48 13.49 -14.36
C ALA A 219 20.83 13.06 -13.03
N VAL A 220 19.66 12.43 -13.06
CA VAL A 220 18.96 11.94 -11.86
C VAL A 220 19.76 10.82 -11.18
N VAL A 221 20.23 9.83 -11.97
CA VAL A 221 21.07 8.74 -11.47
C VAL A 221 22.38 9.29 -10.94
N ARG A 222 23.05 10.16 -11.71
CA ARG A 222 24.33 10.76 -11.31
C ARG A 222 24.22 11.60 -10.04
N PHE A 223 23.14 12.36 -9.90
CA PHE A 223 22.86 13.12 -8.68
C PHE A 223 22.65 12.21 -7.49
N ALA A 224 21.83 11.18 -7.61
CA ALA A 224 21.59 10.24 -6.51
C ALA A 224 22.90 9.59 -6.05
N LEU A 225 23.67 9.04 -6.96
CA LEU A 225 24.95 8.38 -6.65
C LEU A 225 25.99 9.35 -6.04
N SER A 226 26.07 10.59 -6.53
CA SER A 226 26.97 11.60 -5.95
C SER A 226 26.63 11.99 -4.50
N GLN A 227 25.43 11.66 -4.04
CA GLN A 227 24.99 11.85 -2.67
C GLN A 227 25.07 10.54 -1.85
N GLY A 228 25.67 9.48 -2.40
CA GLY A 228 25.73 8.16 -1.76
C GLY A 228 24.40 7.38 -1.77
N VAL A 229 23.41 7.86 -2.51
CA VAL A 229 22.10 7.20 -2.64
C VAL A 229 22.13 6.27 -3.84
N PHE A 230 21.93 4.97 -3.61
CA PHE A 230 21.86 3.98 -4.67
C PHE A 230 20.59 4.12 -5.51
N VAL A 231 20.59 3.58 -6.72
CA VAL A 231 19.44 3.64 -7.60
C VAL A 231 18.94 2.25 -7.93
N ILE A 232 17.63 2.03 -7.79
CA ILE A 232 16.96 0.76 -8.11
C ILE A 232 15.97 1.00 -9.25
N PHE A 233 16.12 0.25 -10.35
CA PHE A 233 15.15 0.20 -11.43
C PHE A 233 14.29 -1.07 -11.33
N ILE A 234 12.98 -0.89 -11.21
CA ILE A 234 12.01 -1.98 -11.16
C ILE A 234 11.96 -2.75 -12.50
N PRO A 235 11.39 -3.97 -12.55
CA PRO A 235 11.17 -4.68 -13.80
C PRO A 235 10.33 -3.89 -14.78
N VAL A 236 10.61 -4.06 -16.07
CA VAL A 236 9.82 -3.47 -17.13
C VAL A 236 8.41 -4.07 -17.14
N ALA A 237 7.39 -3.25 -17.35
CA ALA A 237 5.98 -3.62 -17.34
C ALA A 237 5.44 -4.21 -16.03
N GLU A 238 6.10 -3.94 -14.90
CA GLU A 238 5.63 -4.29 -13.55
C GLU A 238 5.47 -3.03 -12.67
N PRO A 239 4.65 -2.04 -13.06
CA PRO A 239 4.53 -0.78 -12.32
C PRO A 239 4.07 -0.98 -10.87
N TRP A 240 3.26 -2.01 -10.59
CA TRP A 240 2.81 -2.33 -9.23
C TRP A 240 3.94 -2.56 -8.22
N ARG A 241 5.21 -2.71 -8.67
CA ARG A 241 6.38 -2.76 -7.80
C ARG A 241 6.70 -1.41 -7.16
N ASN A 242 6.25 -0.32 -7.78
CA ASN A 242 6.20 1.00 -7.19
C ASN A 242 4.87 1.28 -6.45
N GLY A 243 4.23 0.25 -5.91
CA GLY A 243 2.85 0.31 -5.42
C GLY A 243 2.57 1.36 -4.34
N ILE A 244 3.60 1.82 -3.61
CA ILE A 244 3.43 2.85 -2.58
C ILE A 244 3.27 4.21 -3.23
N ILE A 245 4.14 4.59 -4.15
CA ILE A 245 4.01 5.86 -4.90
C ILE A 245 2.78 5.83 -5.82
N GLU A 246 2.45 4.68 -6.43
CA GLU A 246 1.24 4.54 -7.25
C GLU A 246 -0.03 4.78 -6.43
N LYS A 247 -0.10 4.24 -5.21
CA LYS A 247 -1.21 4.49 -4.29
C LYS A 247 -1.29 5.95 -3.88
N PHE A 248 -0.16 6.58 -3.62
CA PHE A 248 -0.09 8.02 -3.38
C PHE A 248 -0.56 8.80 -4.61
N ASN A 249 -0.09 8.48 -5.82
CA ASN A 249 -0.50 9.11 -7.07
C ASN A 249 -2.00 8.98 -7.31
N HIS A 250 -2.60 7.83 -7.00
CA HIS A 250 -4.05 7.66 -7.06
C HIS A 250 -4.78 8.61 -6.10
N THR A 251 -4.29 8.74 -4.87
CA THR A 251 -4.82 9.67 -3.85
C THR A 251 -4.67 11.12 -4.32
N PHE A 252 -3.48 11.50 -4.80
CA PHE A 252 -3.17 12.81 -5.32
C PHE A 252 -4.07 13.18 -6.52
N GLN A 253 -4.25 12.25 -7.45
CA GLN A 253 -5.14 12.46 -8.59
C GLN A 253 -6.59 12.63 -8.18
N ARG A 254 -7.08 11.78 -7.26
CA ARG A 254 -8.48 11.76 -6.86
C ARG A 254 -8.86 12.95 -5.99
N HIS A 255 -8.05 13.24 -4.97
CA HIS A 255 -8.38 14.21 -3.93
C HIS A 255 -7.79 15.60 -4.18
N PHE A 256 -6.91 15.73 -5.18
CA PHE A 256 -6.33 17.01 -5.56
C PHE A 256 -6.58 17.33 -7.03
N LEU A 257 -5.95 16.63 -7.98
CA LEU A 257 -5.99 17.02 -9.38
C LEU A 257 -7.39 16.98 -10.02
N LYS A 258 -8.28 16.07 -9.57
CA LYS A 258 -9.67 15.97 -10.06
C LYS A 258 -10.67 16.70 -9.18
N ALA A 259 -10.28 17.04 -7.94
CA ALA A 259 -11.17 17.69 -6.96
C ALA A 259 -11.17 19.22 -7.10
N TYR A 260 -10.14 19.78 -7.70
CA TYR A 260 -9.98 21.23 -7.91
C TYR A 260 -9.87 21.58 -9.39
N THR A 261 -10.38 22.76 -9.72
CA THR A 261 -10.12 23.41 -11.01
C THR A 261 -9.04 24.46 -10.78
N PHE A 262 -8.01 24.46 -11.64
CA PHE A 262 -6.87 25.38 -11.51
C PHE A 262 -6.96 26.43 -12.59
N GLU A 263 -6.90 27.69 -12.17
CA GLU A 263 -6.92 28.86 -13.07
C GLU A 263 -5.53 29.11 -13.67
N SER A 264 -4.47 28.81 -12.92
CA SER A 264 -3.09 28.99 -13.36
C SER A 264 -2.13 27.98 -12.71
N PHE A 265 -0.93 27.86 -13.25
CA PHE A 265 0.15 27.04 -12.73
C PHE A 265 0.58 27.48 -11.32
N GLU A 266 0.58 28.78 -11.05
CA GLU A 266 0.90 29.35 -9.72
C GLU A 266 -0.14 28.91 -8.69
N LYS A 267 -1.44 28.99 -9.02
CA LYS A 267 -2.53 28.52 -8.17
C LYS A 267 -2.41 27.01 -7.90
N LEU A 268 -2.14 26.22 -8.94
CA LEU A 268 -1.88 24.79 -8.80
C LEU A 268 -0.71 24.54 -7.83
N SER A 269 0.40 25.27 -7.99
CA SER A 269 1.59 25.12 -7.16
C SER A 269 1.33 25.46 -5.69
N LEU A 270 0.58 26.51 -5.40
CA LEU A 270 0.20 26.89 -4.04
C LEU A 270 -0.72 25.85 -3.39
N LEU A 271 -1.80 25.47 -4.08
CA LEU A 271 -2.76 24.49 -3.55
C LEU A 271 -2.12 23.11 -3.36
N LYS A 272 -1.18 22.71 -4.23
CA LYS A 272 -0.41 21.48 -4.09
C LYS A 272 0.36 21.45 -2.76
N GLN A 273 0.97 22.58 -2.34
CA GLN A 273 1.67 22.64 -1.05
C GLN A 273 0.71 22.37 0.13
N SER A 274 -0.49 22.94 0.08
CA SER A 274 -1.53 22.70 1.09
C SER A 274 -1.96 21.24 1.11
N PHE A 275 -2.14 20.61 -0.06
CA PHE A 275 -2.46 19.19 -0.15
C PHE A 275 -1.37 18.31 0.45
N ILE A 276 -0.09 18.55 0.12
CA ILE A 276 1.03 17.77 0.65
C ILE A 276 1.13 17.90 2.18
N ARG A 277 0.98 19.12 2.71
CA ARG A 277 0.95 19.34 4.17
C ARG A 277 -0.21 18.60 4.82
N PHE A 278 -1.41 18.74 4.25
CA PHE A 278 -2.59 18.03 4.75
C PHE A 278 -2.40 16.51 4.73
N HIS A 279 -1.85 15.97 3.64
CA HIS A 279 -1.57 14.54 3.53
C HIS A 279 -0.59 14.08 4.62
N ASN A 280 0.54 14.74 4.77
CA ASN A 280 1.56 14.33 5.73
C ASN A 280 1.06 14.40 7.19
N GLN A 281 0.18 15.35 7.50
CA GLN A 281 -0.35 15.58 8.85
C GLN A 281 -1.61 14.78 9.17
N ASN A 282 -2.43 14.43 8.17
CA ASN A 282 -3.77 13.88 8.44
C ASN A 282 -4.04 12.53 7.78
N HIS A 283 -3.27 12.14 6.73
CA HIS A 283 -3.50 10.87 6.04
C HIS A 283 -3.01 9.70 6.87
N ARG A 284 -3.91 8.78 7.23
CA ARG A 284 -3.59 7.64 8.09
C ARG A 284 -3.39 6.37 7.28
N TYR A 285 -2.31 5.67 7.56
CA TYR A 285 -1.95 4.43 6.90
C TYR A 285 -2.18 3.22 7.80
N SER A 286 -3.02 2.29 7.37
CA SER A 286 -3.27 1.04 8.11
C SER A 286 -2.00 0.19 8.27
N SER A 287 -1.10 0.23 7.29
CA SER A 287 0.21 -0.44 7.37
C SER A 287 1.16 0.17 8.41
N GLN A 288 0.83 1.34 8.96
CA GLN A 288 1.60 2.05 9.98
C GLN A 288 0.80 2.21 11.28
N ASN A 289 0.02 1.20 11.64
CA ASN A 289 -0.83 1.23 12.84
C ASN A 289 -1.73 2.47 12.91
N ASN A 290 -2.25 2.89 11.76
CA ASN A 290 -3.12 4.05 11.61
C ASN A 290 -2.48 5.40 11.99
N LYS A 291 -1.15 5.48 12.00
CA LYS A 291 -0.42 6.72 12.20
C LYS A 291 -0.34 7.54 10.91
N THR A 292 -0.19 8.84 11.05
CA THR A 292 0.13 9.75 9.95
C THR A 292 1.63 9.70 9.62
N PRO A 293 2.05 10.13 8.42
CA PRO A 293 3.47 10.26 8.10
C PRO A 293 4.26 11.09 9.13
N ASP A 294 3.74 12.24 9.58
CA ASP A 294 4.40 13.08 10.58
C ASP A 294 4.52 12.36 11.94
N GLU A 295 3.49 11.64 12.38
CA GLU A 295 3.53 10.84 13.61
C GLU A 295 4.58 9.72 13.54
N VAL A 296 4.73 9.06 12.39
CA VAL A 296 5.76 8.02 12.21
C VAL A 296 7.15 8.64 12.17
N LYS A 297 7.34 9.71 11.38
CA LYS A 297 8.62 10.40 11.27
C LYS A 297 9.13 10.90 12.63
N SER A 298 8.25 11.42 13.48
CA SER A 298 8.63 11.92 14.81
C SER A 298 9.21 10.85 15.75
N THR A 299 8.96 9.55 15.46
CA THR A 299 9.50 8.43 16.25
C THR A 299 10.79 7.84 15.68
N GLN A 300 11.24 8.32 14.52
CA GLN A 300 12.48 7.87 13.88
C GLN A 300 13.68 8.67 14.32
N LEU A 301 14.88 8.09 14.14
CA LEU A 301 16.14 8.81 14.33
C LEU A 301 16.22 9.98 13.33
N ALA A 302 16.95 11.02 13.72
CA ALA A 302 17.16 12.17 12.84
C ALA A 302 17.81 11.72 11.52
N PRO A 303 17.21 12.02 10.37
CA PRO A 303 17.73 11.58 9.09
C PRO A 303 18.93 12.41 8.66
N ILE A 304 19.78 11.84 7.80
CA ILE A 304 20.84 12.58 7.13
C ILE A 304 20.18 13.49 6.08
N LEU A 305 20.34 14.79 6.26
CA LEU A 305 19.76 15.78 5.35
C LEU A 305 20.76 16.15 4.23
N TYR A 306 20.23 16.33 3.04
CA TYR A 306 20.97 16.94 1.94
C TYR A 306 21.27 18.42 2.27
N ARG A 307 22.54 18.85 2.17
CA ARG A 307 22.98 20.20 2.52
C ARG A 307 23.37 21.07 1.31
N GLY A 308 23.30 20.51 0.10
CA GLY A 308 23.60 21.23 -1.13
C GLY A 308 22.48 22.17 -1.56
N SER A 309 22.73 22.90 -2.66
CA SER A 309 21.72 23.77 -3.28
C SER A 309 20.60 22.94 -3.92
N ALA A 310 19.34 23.32 -3.68
CA ALA A 310 18.18 22.79 -4.40
C ALA A 310 18.13 23.28 -5.85
N HIS A 311 18.87 24.34 -6.18
CA HIS A 311 19.06 24.81 -7.53
C HIS A 311 20.38 24.28 -8.06
N LEU A 312 20.31 23.29 -8.96
CA LEU A 312 21.45 23.00 -9.80
C LEU A 312 21.86 24.32 -10.50
N PRO A 313 23.16 24.63 -10.57
CA PRO A 313 23.61 25.80 -11.29
C PRO A 313 22.98 25.80 -12.69
N ASN A 314 22.57 26.96 -13.17
CA ASN A 314 21.81 27.12 -14.40
C ASN A 314 22.62 26.55 -15.57
N ILE A 315 22.35 25.28 -15.90
CA ILE A 315 23.19 24.48 -16.79
C ILE A 315 22.76 24.77 -18.22
N LYS A 316 23.12 25.92 -18.70
CA LYS A 316 23.22 26.12 -20.16
C LYS A 316 24.41 25.32 -20.76
N ASN A 317 25.39 24.99 -19.94
CA ASN A 317 26.46 24.03 -20.24
C ASN A 317 26.35 22.90 -19.22
N GLU A 318 25.97 21.73 -19.64
CA GLU A 318 25.78 20.53 -18.83
C GLU A 318 27.02 20.22 -18.00
N ILE A 319 27.09 20.78 -16.77
CA ILE A 319 28.07 20.29 -15.79
C ILE A 319 27.63 18.90 -15.44
N LYS A 320 28.23 17.92 -16.05
CA LYS A 320 27.95 16.52 -15.78
C LYS A 320 28.51 16.20 -14.40
N ILE A 321 27.63 15.82 -13.51
CA ILE A 321 28.02 15.23 -12.25
C ILE A 321 28.85 13.98 -12.60
N PRO A 322 30.13 13.89 -12.18
CA PRO A 322 30.97 12.75 -12.49
C PRO A 322 30.36 11.48 -11.90
N LEU A 323 30.55 10.36 -12.59
CA LEU A 323 30.09 9.06 -12.14
C LEU A 323 31.31 8.26 -11.69
N THR A 324 31.68 8.37 -10.43
CA THR A 324 32.92 7.81 -9.88
C THR A 324 32.71 6.59 -8.99
N GLU A 325 31.57 6.54 -8.29
CA GLU A 325 31.27 5.52 -7.30
C GLU A 325 29.79 5.21 -7.19
N GLY A 326 29.45 4.19 -6.43
CA GLY A 326 28.07 3.79 -6.14
C GLY A 326 27.58 2.60 -6.94
N ASN A 327 26.33 2.22 -6.70
CA ASN A 327 25.72 1.06 -7.31
C ASN A 327 24.37 1.41 -7.93
N ILE A 328 24.11 0.82 -9.11
CA ILE A 328 22.82 0.87 -9.78
C ILE A 328 22.29 -0.55 -9.85
N TYR A 329 21.07 -0.75 -9.39
CA TYR A 329 20.41 -2.05 -9.33
C TYR A 329 19.28 -2.12 -10.33
N TYR A 330 19.26 -3.16 -11.15
CA TYR A 330 18.15 -3.50 -12.01
C TYR A 330 17.54 -4.82 -11.55
N ILE A 331 16.28 -4.82 -11.15
CA ILE A 331 15.56 -6.06 -10.85
C ILE A 331 14.95 -6.54 -12.15
N ARG A 332 15.28 -7.78 -12.57
CA ARG A 332 14.86 -8.34 -13.86
C ARG A 332 14.39 -9.78 -13.69
N TYR A 333 13.38 -10.15 -14.45
CA TYR A 333 12.90 -11.52 -14.55
C TYR A 333 13.54 -12.19 -15.75
N ILE A 334 14.24 -13.30 -15.53
CA ILE A 334 14.88 -14.09 -16.59
C ILE A 334 13.86 -15.04 -17.19
N ARG A 335 13.68 -14.94 -18.49
CA ARG A 335 12.75 -15.78 -19.27
C ARG A 335 13.44 -17.03 -19.80
N SER A 336 12.73 -17.75 -20.70
CA SER A 336 13.24 -18.97 -21.34
C SER A 336 14.44 -18.74 -22.26
N ASP A 337 14.65 -17.53 -22.73
CA ASP A 337 15.75 -17.11 -23.61
C ASP A 337 17.09 -16.95 -22.87
N LEU A 338 17.08 -17.04 -21.52
CA LEU A 338 18.29 -16.90 -20.70
C LEU A 338 19.03 -15.58 -20.91
N LYS A 339 18.29 -14.51 -21.18
CA LYS A 339 18.85 -13.19 -21.38
C LYS A 339 18.45 -12.23 -20.25
N LEU A 340 19.42 -11.49 -19.76
CA LEU A 340 19.24 -10.32 -18.91
C LEU A 340 19.20 -9.09 -19.80
N TYR A 341 18.08 -8.37 -19.77
CA TYR A 341 17.92 -7.13 -20.55
C TYR A 341 18.17 -5.92 -19.68
N LEU A 342 19.21 -5.18 -19.99
CA LEU A 342 19.48 -3.84 -19.49
C LEU A 342 19.19 -2.78 -20.57
N PRO A 343 19.17 -1.50 -20.26
CA PRO A 343 18.98 -0.48 -21.28
C PRO A 343 20.03 -0.57 -22.40
N ASN A 344 19.57 -0.85 -23.63
CA ASN A 344 20.37 -1.01 -24.85
C ASN A 344 21.38 -2.16 -24.88
N GLU A 345 21.34 -3.10 -23.93
CA GLU A 345 22.25 -4.23 -23.87
C GLU A 345 21.53 -5.50 -23.39
N GLU A 346 22.05 -6.64 -23.81
CA GLU A 346 21.62 -7.96 -23.33
C GLU A 346 22.83 -8.82 -22.93
N PHE A 347 22.62 -9.61 -21.89
CA PHE A 347 23.65 -10.49 -21.34
C PHE A 347 23.12 -11.91 -21.24
N ASN A 348 23.87 -12.89 -21.76
CA ASN A 348 23.53 -14.29 -21.60
C ASN A 348 23.83 -14.75 -20.18
N VAL A 349 22.82 -15.24 -19.48
CA VAL A 349 22.94 -15.68 -18.11
C VAL A 349 22.84 -17.19 -17.98
N LYS A 350 23.34 -17.72 -16.84
CA LYS A 350 23.33 -19.16 -16.55
C LYS A 350 21.91 -19.73 -16.51
N ALA A 351 21.77 -21.00 -16.96
CA ALA A 351 20.49 -21.70 -17.06
C ALA A 351 19.76 -21.84 -15.70
N CYS A 352 20.49 -21.86 -14.58
CA CYS A 352 19.90 -21.92 -13.24
C CYS A 352 19.03 -20.69 -12.90
N LEU A 353 19.21 -19.58 -13.60
CA LEU A 353 18.43 -18.36 -13.39
C LEU A 353 17.10 -18.32 -14.16
N LYS A 354 16.81 -19.33 -14.96
CA LYS A 354 15.59 -19.41 -15.78
C LYS A 354 14.34 -19.31 -14.91
N TYR A 355 13.41 -18.46 -15.33
CA TYR A 355 12.14 -18.21 -14.65
C TYR A 355 12.26 -17.67 -13.21
N SER A 356 13.35 -16.97 -12.90
CA SER A 356 13.54 -16.32 -11.61
C SER A 356 13.81 -14.82 -11.74
N TYR A 357 13.59 -14.10 -10.65
CA TYR A 357 14.08 -12.74 -10.53
C TYR A 357 15.55 -12.74 -10.17
N VAL A 358 16.28 -11.82 -10.77
CA VAL A 358 17.67 -11.53 -10.45
C VAL A 358 17.84 -10.05 -10.14
N VAL A 359 18.85 -9.76 -9.34
CA VAL A 359 19.33 -8.41 -9.11
C VAL A 359 20.62 -8.23 -9.92
N ALA A 360 20.55 -7.38 -10.94
CA ALA A 360 21.69 -6.98 -11.73
C ALA A 360 22.27 -5.69 -11.15
N GLN A 361 23.38 -5.81 -10.45
CA GLN A 361 24.07 -4.72 -9.78
C GLN A 361 25.24 -4.21 -10.64
N ILE A 362 25.16 -2.99 -11.12
CA ILE A 362 26.28 -2.30 -11.75
C ILE A 362 27.04 -1.56 -10.65
N ASN A 363 28.25 -1.96 -10.40
CA ASN A 363 29.17 -1.26 -9.52
C ASN A 363 30.05 -0.31 -10.35
N ILE A 364 29.92 0.98 -10.09
CA ILE A 364 30.56 2.04 -10.88
C ILE A 364 32.08 2.03 -10.70
N GLU A 365 32.55 1.93 -9.47
CA GLU A 365 33.97 1.96 -9.12
C GLU A 365 34.70 0.75 -9.70
N LYS A 366 34.12 -0.45 -9.58
CA LYS A 366 34.72 -1.69 -10.06
C LYS A 366 34.54 -1.92 -11.56
N GLN A 367 33.71 -1.14 -12.24
CA GLN A 367 33.36 -1.32 -13.65
C GLN A 367 32.84 -2.76 -13.94
N MET A 368 31.98 -3.28 -13.04
CA MET A 368 31.50 -4.66 -13.08
C MET A 368 29.97 -4.70 -12.95
N LEU A 369 29.40 -5.67 -13.66
CA LEU A 369 27.99 -6.07 -13.52
C LEU A 369 27.95 -7.42 -12.77
N PHE A 370 27.33 -7.41 -11.59
CA PHE A 370 27.11 -8.58 -10.75
C PHE A 370 25.67 -9.06 -10.89
N ILE A 371 25.48 -10.36 -11.07
CA ILE A 371 24.15 -10.98 -11.15
C ILE A 371 23.92 -11.79 -9.88
N TRP A 372 22.98 -11.33 -9.06
CA TRP A 372 22.61 -11.95 -7.81
C TRP A 372 21.26 -12.65 -7.93
N GLN A 373 21.16 -13.83 -7.33
CA GLN A 373 19.88 -14.47 -7.00
C GLN A 373 19.83 -14.62 -5.49
N ASP A 374 18.83 -14.02 -4.88
CA ASP A 374 18.75 -13.85 -3.42
C ASP A 374 20.06 -13.24 -2.87
N THR A 375 20.82 -13.97 -2.06
CA THR A 375 22.09 -13.52 -1.48
C THR A 375 23.32 -14.09 -2.21
N GLN A 376 23.13 -14.90 -3.26
CA GLN A 376 24.22 -15.58 -3.97
C GLN A 376 24.62 -14.84 -5.22
N LEU A 377 25.91 -14.59 -5.37
CA LEU A 377 26.50 -14.10 -6.63
C LEU A 377 26.64 -15.27 -7.61
N ILE A 378 25.86 -15.22 -8.71
CA ILE A 378 25.79 -16.30 -9.70
C ILE A 378 26.74 -16.08 -10.88
N GLN A 379 26.86 -14.81 -11.32
CA GLN A 379 27.64 -14.48 -12.51
C GLN A 379 28.13 -13.03 -12.46
N THR A 380 29.23 -12.73 -13.15
CA THR A 380 29.79 -11.40 -13.30
C THR A 380 30.14 -11.11 -14.75
N PHE A 381 30.08 -9.83 -15.13
CA PHE A 381 30.49 -9.34 -16.43
C PHE A 381 31.34 -8.06 -16.26
N LEU A 382 32.26 -7.82 -17.15
CA LEU A 382 32.91 -6.51 -17.27
C LEU A 382 31.89 -5.49 -17.80
N TYR A 383 31.76 -4.37 -17.12
CA TYR A 383 30.80 -3.32 -17.46
C TYR A 383 31.49 -1.95 -17.45
N GLU A 384 32.38 -1.72 -18.41
CA GLU A 384 33.09 -0.47 -18.55
C GLU A 384 32.11 0.64 -18.91
N ILE A 385 32.13 1.73 -18.12
CA ILE A 385 31.34 2.93 -18.39
C ILE A 385 32.21 3.84 -19.24
N PRO A 386 31.79 4.20 -20.44
CA PRO A 386 32.59 5.08 -21.29
C PRO A 386 32.92 6.38 -20.56
N ALA A 387 34.20 6.73 -20.55
CA ALA A 387 34.63 8.07 -20.18
C ALA A 387 34.13 9.02 -21.26
N VAL A 388 32.93 9.57 -21.06
CA VAL A 388 32.35 10.46 -22.05
C VAL A 388 32.83 11.86 -21.76
N GLU A 389 33.81 12.29 -22.47
CA GLU A 389 34.10 13.70 -22.71
C GLU A 389 33.02 14.20 -23.70
N TRP A 390 32.09 15.01 -23.22
CA TRP A 390 31.06 15.66 -24.03
C TRP A 390 31.35 17.12 -24.18
#